data_1a9ec8a7e0591bb95bb4470a5671d650
#
_entry.id   1a9ec8a7e0591bb95bb4470a5671d650
#
_cell.length_a   1.000
_cell.length_b   1.000
_cell.length_c   1.000
_cell.angle_alpha   90.00
_cell.angle_beta   90.00
_cell.angle_gamma   90.00
#
_symmetry.space_group_name_H-M   'P 1'
#
loop_
_entity.id
_entity.type
_entity.pdbx_description
1 polymer ?
#
loop_
_entity_poly.entity_id
_entity_poly.type
_entity_poly.pdbx_seq_one_letter_code
_entity_poly.pdbx_strand_id
1 'polypeptide(L)'
;MPSTGTVRAIHVAPEQGAPTERVDRVRAVAGCGLEGDRYYRADGTFADREGSDVTLIESEALAGVERDYEIDLEPGVHRRNLTTEGIALNHLVDVQFRIGEVVCEGVELCEPCSSLESHLAENGIREALVHRGGLRARILEGATVATGDRVERI
;
A
#
# COMPACT_ATOMS: atom_id res chain seq x y z
N MET A 1 8.77 -15.97 -13.97
CA MET A 1 8.54 -14.82 -13.06
C MET A 1 7.67 -15.24 -11.91
N PRO A 2 8.13 -15.06 -10.69
CA PRO A 2 7.24 -15.34 -9.57
C PRO A 2 6.08 -14.34 -9.57
N SER A 3 4.88 -14.88 -9.52
CA SER A 3 3.66 -14.09 -9.39
C SER A 3 3.17 -14.13 -7.94
N THR A 4 4.07 -14.42 -7.03
CA THR A 4 3.80 -14.61 -5.61
C THR A 4 4.81 -13.85 -4.77
N GLY A 5 4.31 -13.09 -3.81
CA GLY A 5 5.14 -12.36 -2.86
C GLY A 5 4.63 -12.54 -1.45
N THR A 6 5.12 -11.71 -0.54
CA THR A 6 4.81 -11.80 0.89
C THR A 6 4.56 -10.41 1.46
N VAL A 7 3.65 -10.30 2.41
CA VAL A 7 3.44 -9.06 3.17
C VAL A 7 4.55 -8.96 4.23
N ARG A 8 5.36 -7.90 4.12
CA ARG A 8 6.47 -7.68 5.05
C ARG A 8 6.10 -6.80 6.23
N ALA A 9 5.19 -5.84 6.02
CA ALA A 9 4.78 -4.93 7.07
C ALA A 9 3.40 -4.37 6.74
N ILE A 10 2.67 -3.99 7.78
CA ILE A 10 1.34 -3.39 7.69
C ILE A 10 1.36 -2.09 8.47
N HIS A 11 0.93 -1.00 7.86
CA HIS A 11 0.86 0.30 8.49
C HIS A 11 -0.52 0.93 8.30
N VAL A 12 -1.07 1.48 9.36
CA VAL A 12 -2.33 2.21 9.30
C VAL A 12 -2.14 3.57 9.97
N ALA A 13 -2.85 4.57 9.49
CA ALA A 13 -2.84 5.89 10.12
C ALA A 13 -4.25 6.14 10.65
N PRO A 14 -4.43 6.34 11.96
CA PRO A 14 -5.78 6.50 12.52
C PRO A 14 -6.51 7.74 12.02
N GLU A 15 -5.76 8.78 11.64
CA GLU A 15 -6.34 10.02 11.11
C GLU A 15 -5.50 10.53 9.95
N GLN A 16 -6.11 11.33 9.08
CA GLN A 16 -5.41 11.95 8.00
C GLN A 16 -4.34 12.90 8.56
N GLY A 17 -3.10 12.77 8.06
CA GLY A 17 -1.97 13.56 8.53
C GLY A 17 -1.28 13.00 9.77
N ALA A 18 -1.89 12.03 10.46
CA ALA A 18 -1.27 11.38 11.62
C ALA A 18 -0.13 10.47 11.18
N PRO A 19 0.85 10.20 12.05
CA PRO A 19 1.87 9.20 11.77
C PRO A 19 1.23 7.82 11.59
N THR A 20 1.85 7.00 10.75
CA THR A 20 1.38 5.62 10.59
C THR A 20 1.83 4.78 11.77
N GLU A 21 1.03 3.78 12.09
CA GLU A 21 1.32 2.82 13.14
C GLU A 21 1.49 1.45 12.50
N ARG A 22 2.52 0.72 12.90
CA ARG A 22 2.75 -0.64 12.44
C ARG A 22 1.88 -1.59 13.25
N VAL A 23 1.19 -2.48 12.54
CA VAL A 23 0.37 -3.54 13.18
C VAL A 23 0.75 -4.89 12.59
N ASP A 24 0.51 -5.96 13.36
CA ASP A 24 0.82 -7.31 12.90
C ASP A 24 -0.28 -7.90 12.03
N ARG A 25 -1.49 -7.43 12.23
CA ARG A 25 -2.66 -7.85 11.45
C ARG A 25 -3.68 -6.73 11.42
N VAL A 26 -4.54 -6.77 10.40
CA VAL A 26 -5.59 -5.79 10.24
C VAL A 26 -6.76 -6.45 9.50
N ARG A 27 -7.97 -6.05 9.84
CA ARG A 27 -9.14 -6.54 9.11
C ARG A 27 -9.38 -5.68 7.88
N ALA A 28 -9.45 -6.33 6.73
CA ALA A 28 -9.81 -5.70 5.47
C ALA A 28 -11.30 -5.94 5.22
N VAL A 29 -12.03 -4.88 4.88
CA VAL A 29 -13.46 -4.94 4.67
C VAL A 29 -13.78 -4.50 3.24
N ALA A 30 -14.51 -5.35 2.52
CA ALA A 30 -14.83 -5.09 1.12
C ALA A 30 -15.53 -3.73 0.95
N GLY A 31 -15.03 -2.91 0.02
CA GLY A 31 -15.59 -1.60 -0.27
C GLY A 31 -15.37 -0.55 0.81
N CYS A 32 -14.78 -0.91 1.93
CA CYS A 32 -14.60 0.01 3.07
C CYS A 32 -13.13 0.36 3.34
N GLY A 33 -12.23 -0.60 3.25
CA GLY A 33 -10.81 -0.40 3.51
C GLY A 33 -10.31 -1.22 4.67
N LEU A 34 -9.22 -0.77 5.31
CA LEU A 34 -8.62 -1.42 6.46
C LEU A 34 -9.14 -0.78 7.75
N GLU A 35 -9.65 -1.58 8.66
CA GLU A 35 -10.14 -1.06 9.93
C GLU A 35 -9.02 -0.34 10.68
N GLY A 36 -9.34 0.84 11.22
CA GLY A 36 -8.36 1.66 11.94
C GLY A 36 -7.54 2.57 11.06
N ASP A 37 -7.66 2.47 9.74
CA ASP A 37 -6.96 3.36 8.83
C ASP A 37 -7.83 4.56 8.44
N ARG A 38 -7.17 5.68 8.12
CA ARG A 38 -7.82 6.96 7.78
C ARG A 38 -8.76 6.88 6.59
N TYR A 39 -8.53 5.94 5.70
CA TYR A 39 -9.37 5.76 4.50
C TYR A 39 -10.53 4.79 4.69
N TYR A 40 -10.64 4.21 5.88
CA TYR A 40 -11.74 3.30 6.18
C TYR A 40 -13.07 4.06 6.22
N ARG A 41 -14.07 3.52 5.52
CA ARG A 41 -15.42 4.08 5.49
C ARG A 41 -16.41 2.97 5.82
N ALA A 42 -16.98 3.02 7.01
CA ALA A 42 -17.91 2.00 7.49
C ALA A 42 -19.17 1.88 6.62
N ASP A 43 -19.55 2.96 5.93
CA ASP A 43 -20.71 2.97 5.02
C ASP A 43 -20.35 2.56 3.58
N GLY A 44 -19.10 2.25 3.31
CA GLY A 44 -18.64 1.84 2.00
C GLY A 44 -18.59 2.96 0.96
N THR A 45 -18.74 4.22 1.38
CA THR A 45 -18.73 5.33 0.42
C THR A 45 -17.33 5.93 0.28
N PHE A 46 -16.68 5.60 -0.82
CA PHE A 46 -15.46 6.27 -1.28
C PHE A 46 -15.81 7.12 -2.50
N ALA A 47 -16.72 8.05 -2.32
CA ALA A 47 -17.23 8.85 -3.42
C ALA A 47 -16.11 9.58 -4.20
N ASP A 48 -15.09 10.02 -3.48
CA ASP A 48 -14.00 10.79 -4.07
C ASP A 48 -12.73 9.98 -4.33
N ARG A 49 -12.69 8.71 -3.92
CA ARG A 49 -11.46 7.90 -3.98
C ARG A 49 -11.74 6.45 -4.33
N GLU A 50 -12.46 6.27 -5.40
CA GLU A 50 -12.75 4.93 -5.90
C GLU A 50 -11.44 4.16 -6.08
N GLY A 51 -11.39 2.94 -5.52
CA GLY A 51 -10.23 2.09 -5.64
C GLY A 51 -9.12 2.37 -4.64
N SER A 52 -9.36 3.20 -3.61
CA SER A 52 -8.35 3.51 -2.59
C SER A 52 -8.61 2.80 -1.27
N ASP A 53 -9.16 1.57 -1.32
CA ASP A 53 -9.42 0.79 -0.12
C ASP A 53 -8.13 0.40 0.59
N VAL A 54 -7.09 0.09 -0.17
CA VAL A 54 -5.80 -0.30 0.36
C VAL A 54 -4.69 0.14 -0.60
N THR A 55 -3.54 0.52 -0.02
CA THR A 55 -2.35 0.88 -0.81
C THR A 55 -1.20 -0.06 -0.47
N LEU A 56 -0.42 -0.42 -1.48
CA LEU A 56 0.71 -1.33 -1.35
C LEU A 56 1.96 -0.69 -1.93
N ILE A 57 3.13 -1.06 -1.38
CA ILE A 57 4.42 -0.63 -1.92
C ILE A 57 5.41 -1.79 -1.81
N GLU A 58 6.31 -1.92 -2.78
CA GLU A 58 7.33 -2.96 -2.77
C GLU A 58 8.49 -2.58 -1.85
N SER A 59 8.97 -3.51 -1.03
CA SER A 59 10.17 -3.29 -0.23
C SER A 59 11.37 -3.07 -1.14
N GLU A 60 11.38 -3.71 -2.31
CA GLU A 60 12.41 -3.51 -3.33
C GLU A 60 12.45 -2.08 -3.85
N ALA A 61 11.27 -1.43 -3.94
CA ALA A 61 11.19 -0.03 -4.34
C ALA A 61 11.82 0.88 -3.28
N LEU A 62 11.56 0.59 -2.01
CA LEU A 62 12.14 1.36 -0.90
C LEU A 62 13.66 1.20 -0.87
N ALA A 63 14.15 -0.01 -1.08
CA ALA A 63 15.58 -0.27 -1.18
C ALA A 63 16.20 0.47 -2.38
N GLY A 64 15.48 0.53 -3.49
CA GLY A 64 15.91 1.26 -4.68
C GLY A 64 16.03 2.75 -4.44
N VAL A 65 15.10 3.33 -3.68
CA VAL A 65 15.15 4.76 -3.33
C VAL A 65 16.40 5.05 -2.51
N GLU A 66 16.69 4.22 -1.53
CA GLU A 66 17.90 4.38 -0.71
C GLU A 66 19.18 4.26 -1.54
N ARG A 67 19.24 3.25 -2.40
CA ARG A 67 20.42 2.98 -3.24
C ARG A 67 20.64 4.08 -4.28
N ASP A 68 19.58 4.51 -4.96
CA ASP A 68 19.71 5.42 -6.11
C ASP A 68 19.73 6.89 -5.74
N TYR A 69 19.06 7.26 -4.65
CA TYR A 69 18.89 8.65 -4.24
C TYR A 69 19.46 8.95 -2.86
N GLU A 70 20.03 7.97 -2.19
CA GLU A 70 20.58 8.09 -0.84
C GLU A 70 19.57 8.64 0.17
N ILE A 71 18.30 8.31 -0.03
CA ILE A 71 17.22 8.70 0.87
C ILE A 71 16.88 7.51 1.75
N ASP A 72 17.09 7.64 3.07
CA ASP A 72 16.75 6.61 4.03
C ASP A 72 15.31 6.84 4.51
N LEU A 73 14.42 5.94 4.12
CA LEU A 73 13.02 6.02 4.52
C LEU A 73 12.79 5.12 5.73
N GLU A 74 12.45 5.73 6.87
CA GLU A 74 12.06 4.96 8.05
C GLU A 74 10.77 4.18 7.76
N PRO A 75 10.54 3.06 8.48
CA PRO A 75 9.31 2.27 8.28
C PRO A 75 8.05 3.12 8.43
N GLY A 76 7.13 2.98 7.48
CA GLY A 76 5.84 3.64 7.51
C GLY A 76 5.78 5.07 7.02
N VAL A 77 6.92 5.73 6.82
CA VAL A 77 6.91 7.14 6.37
C VAL A 77 6.41 7.29 4.93
N HIS A 78 6.46 6.23 4.13
CA HIS A 78 5.91 6.24 2.77
C HIS A 78 4.38 6.32 2.78
N ARG A 79 3.74 6.06 3.91
CA ARG A 79 2.29 6.14 4.16
C ARG A 79 1.45 5.16 3.34
N ARG A 80 2.06 4.11 2.77
CA ARG A 80 1.32 3.01 2.15
C ARG A 80 0.97 1.98 3.23
N ASN A 81 -0.15 1.29 3.05
CA ASN A 81 -0.65 0.35 4.06
C ASN A 81 0.18 -0.93 4.14
N LEU A 82 0.43 -1.57 3.01
CA LEU A 82 1.10 -2.86 2.97
C LEU A 82 2.43 -2.75 2.25
N THR A 83 3.50 -3.19 2.90
CA THR A 83 4.81 -3.31 2.27
C THR A 83 4.96 -4.77 1.86
N THR A 84 5.19 -5.00 0.58
CA THR A 84 5.30 -6.35 0.02
C THR A 84 6.72 -6.64 -0.45
N GLU A 85 7.02 -7.92 -0.65
CA GLU A 85 8.30 -8.37 -1.18
C GLU A 85 8.06 -9.50 -2.17
N GLY A 86 8.80 -9.49 -3.26
CA GLY A 86 8.82 -10.61 -4.20
C GLY A 86 7.77 -10.60 -5.28
N ILE A 87 6.93 -9.58 -5.36
CA ILE A 87 5.91 -9.47 -6.41
C ILE A 87 5.95 -8.09 -7.07
N ALA A 88 5.81 -8.07 -8.39
CA ALA A 88 5.82 -6.83 -9.16
C ALA A 88 4.43 -6.17 -9.12
N LEU A 89 4.22 -5.24 -8.21
CA LEU A 89 2.93 -4.59 -8.02
C LEU A 89 2.45 -3.83 -9.25
N ASN A 90 3.37 -3.26 -10.04
CA ASN A 90 3.00 -2.52 -11.24
C ASN A 90 2.27 -3.38 -12.27
N HIS A 91 2.44 -4.69 -12.21
CA HIS A 91 1.78 -5.62 -13.12
C HIS A 91 0.39 -6.04 -12.63
N LEU A 92 -0.06 -5.52 -11.49
CA LEU A 92 -1.36 -5.88 -10.91
C LEU A 92 -2.47 -4.87 -11.21
N VAL A 93 -2.18 -3.81 -11.96
CA VAL A 93 -3.22 -2.86 -12.39
C VAL A 93 -4.23 -3.62 -13.26
N ASP A 94 -5.52 -3.47 -12.94
CA ASP A 94 -6.62 -4.16 -13.61
C ASP A 94 -6.59 -5.68 -13.46
N VAL A 95 -5.87 -6.17 -12.45
CA VAL A 95 -5.70 -7.61 -12.20
C VAL A 95 -6.22 -7.94 -10.81
N GLN A 96 -6.93 -9.05 -10.70
CA GLN A 96 -7.34 -9.57 -9.39
C GLN A 96 -6.17 -10.33 -8.76
N PHE A 97 -5.98 -10.12 -7.47
CA PHE A 97 -4.93 -10.80 -6.71
C PHE A 97 -5.43 -11.05 -5.29
N ARG A 98 -4.72 -11.91 -4.60
CA ARG A 98 -5.09 -12.30 -3.24
C ARG A 98 -3.99 -11.94 -2.26
N ILE A 99 -4.40 -11.41 -1.11
CA ILE A 99 -3.49 -11.14 0.02
C ILE A 99 -4.01 -12.01 1.16
N GLY A 100 -3.34 -13.16 1.40
CA GLY A 100 -3.89 -14.16 2.31
C GLY A 100 -5.24 -14.62 1.79
N GLU A 101 -6.31 -14.34 2.52
CA GLU A 101 -7.68 -14.67 2.12
C GLU A 101 -8.44 -13.48 1.53
N VAL A 102 -7.82 -12.30 1.53
CA VAL A 102 -8.44 -11.08 0.99
C VAL A 102 -8.29 -11.05 -0.52
N VAL A 103 -9.39 -10.83 -1.23
CA VAL A 103 -9.37 -10.70 -2.68
C VAL A 103 -9.41 -9.21 -3.04
N CYS A 104 -8.47 -8.79 -3.85
CA CYS A 104 -8.32 -7.40 -4.27
C CYS A 104 -8.25 -7.28 -5.79
N GLU A 105 -8.47 -6.06 -6.27
CA GLU A 105 -8.26 -5.72 -7.68
C GLU A 105 -7.40 -4.46 -7.73
N GLY A 106 -6.32 -4.51 -8.48
CA GLY A 106 -5.47 -3.34 -8.69
C GLY A 106 -6.20 -2.29 -9.51
N VAL A 107 -6.15 -1.04 -9.09
CA VAL A 107 -6.87 0.05 -9.76
C VAL A 107 -5.92 0.94 -10.54
N GLU A 108 -4.89 1.46 -9.89
CA GLU A 108 -3.91 2.34 -10.54
C GLU A 108 -2.63 2.38 -9.72
N LEU A 109 -1.58 2.88 -10.34
CA LEU A 109 -0.33 3.09 -9.63
C LEU A 109 -0.48 4.26 -8.67
N CYS A 110 0.13 4.13 -7.50
CA CYS A 110 0.13 5.16 -6.47
C CYS A 110 1.35 6.06 -6.68
N GLU A 111 1.24 7.00 -7.62
CA GLU A 111 2.34 7.89 -7.91
C GLU A 111 2.57 8.88 -6.77
N PRO A 112 3.83 9.24 -6.48
CA PRO A 112 4.12 10.21 -5.43
C PRO A 112 3.66 11.61 -5.85
N CYS A 113 3.32 12.43 -4.85
CA CYS A 113 2.88 13.79 -5.09
C CYS A 113 3.63 14.77 -4.19
N SER A 114 3.45 16.05 -4.44
CA SER A 114 4.10 17.09 -3.65
C SER A 114 3.69 17.05 -2.17
N SER A 115 2.49 16.55 -1.87
CA SER A 115 2.02 16.39 -0.49
C SER A 115 2.89 15.40 0.27
N LEU A 116 3.28 14.29 -0.37
CA LEU A 116 4.17 13.30 0.25
C LEU A 116 5.54 13.92 0.53
N GLU A 117 6.09 14.65 -0.43
CA GLU A 117 7.38 15.31 -0.29
C GLU A 117 7.35 16.32 0.86
N SER A 118 6.28 17.14 0.94
CA SER A 118 6.12 18.10 2.02
C SER A 118 5.97 17.42 3.38
N HIS A 119 5.22 16.32 3.42
CA HIS A 119 4.99 15.58 4.66
C HIS A 119 6.28 15.00 5.23
N LEU A 120 7.13 14.46 4.35
CA LEU A 120 8.40 13.86 4.75
C LEU A 120 9.51 14.88 4.94
N ALA A 121 9.29 16.12 4.47
CA ALA A 121 10.31 17.18 4.47
C ALA A 121 11.61 16.70 3.81
N GLU A 122 11.50 15.85 2.81
CA GLU A 122 12.63 15.23 2.12
C GLU A 122 12.60 15.59 0.64
N ASN A 123 13.54 16.41 0.22
CA ASN A 123 13.64 16.82 -1.19
C ASN A 123 14.04 15.63 -2.04
N GLY A 124 13.37 15.48 -3.17
CA GLY A 124 13.67 14.42 -4.12
C GLY A 124 12.89 13.13 -3.94
N ILE A 125 12.11 13.00 -2.86
CA ILE A 125 11.34 11.76 -2.62
C ILE A 125 10.29 11.53 -3.71
N ARG A 126 9.69 12.59 -4.21
CA ARG A 126 8.69 12.49 -5.28
C ARG A 126 9.33 11.88 -6.53
N GLU A 127 10.48 12.40 -6.93
CA GLU A 127 11.20 11.90 -8.09
C GLU A 127 11.70 10.47 -7.86
N ALA A 128 12.19 10.18 -6.67
CA ALA A 128 12.73 8.87 -6.33
C ALA A 128 11.66 7.77 -6.40
N LEU A 129 10.40 8.10 -6.13
CA LEU A 129 9.30 7.14 -6.15
C LEU A 129 8.50 7.10 -7.46
N VAL A 130 8.89 7.88 -8.48
CA VAL A 130 8.21 7.83 -9.77
C VAL A 130 8.24 6.39 -10.30
N HIS A 131 7.06 5.88 -10.70
CA HIS A 131 6.85 4.51 -11.19
C HIS A 131 7.12 3.40 -10.17
N ARG A 132 7.43 3.72 -8.92
CA ARG A 132 7.60 2.73 -7.86
C ARG A 132 6.98 3.19 -6.53
N GLY A 133 6.02 4.10 -6.62
CA GLY A 133 5.30 4.61 -5.47
C GLY A 133 4.24 3.68 -4.89
N GLY A 134 3.98 2.55 -5.55
CA GLY A 134 3.05 1.55 -5.09
C GLY A 134 1.79 1.41 -5.94
N LEU A 135 0.83 0.67 -5.40
CA LEU A 135 -0.41 0.30 -6.07
C LEU A 135 -1.61 0.66 -5.19
N ARG A 136 -2.63 1.22 -5.80
CA ARG A 136 -3.94 1.40 -5.17
C ARG A 136 -4.82 0.24 -5.60
N ALA A 137 -5.53 -0.34 -4.64
CA ALA A 137 -6.39 -1.48 -4.90
C ALA A 137 -7.71 -1.34 -4.16
N ARG A 138 -8.72 -2.00 -4.71
CA ARG A 138 -10.01 -2.14 -4.04
C ARG A 138 -10.09 -3.53 -3.42
N ILE A 139 -10.81 -3.64 -2.32
CA ILE A 139 -11.03 -4.92 -1.64
C ILE A 139 -12.36 -5.48 -2.11
N LEU A 140 -12.32 -6.64 -2.77
CA LEU A 140 -13.51 -7.31 -3.30
C LEU A 140 -14.11 -8.28 -2.28
N GLU A 141 -13.25 -9.01 -1.54
CA GLU A 141 -13.68 -9.90 -0.48
C GLU A 141 -12.81 -9.67 0.73
N GLY A 142 -13.44 -9.39 1.87
CA GLY A 142 -12.75 -9.05 3.11
C GLY A 142 -12.30 -10.25 3.91
N ALA A 143 -11.24 -10.06 4.68
CA ALA A 143 -10.70 -11.01 5.64
C ALA A 143 -9.63 -10.32 6.44
N THR A 144 -8.95 -11.02 7.34
CA THR A 144 -7.83 -10.47 8.09
C THR A 144 -6.54 -10.65 7.30
N VAL A 145 -5.78 -9.57 7.17
CA VAL A 145 -4.43 -9.59 6.59
C VAL A 145 -3.43 -9.60 7.73
N ALA A 146 -2.43 -10.46 7.65
CA ALA A 146 -1.37 -10.55 8.64
C ALA A 146 0.00 -10.46 7.98
N THR A 147 0.98 -9.95 8.72
CA THR A 147 2.37 -9.96 8.27
C THR A 147 2.77 -11.41 7.99
N GLY A 148 3.40 -11.64 6.85
CA GLY A 148 3.76 -12.98 6.39
C GLY A 148 2.77 -13.61 5.44
N ASP A 149 1.60 -13.00 5.25
CA ASP A 149 0.61 -13.53 4.31
C ASP A 149 1.15 -13.46 2.89
N ARG A 150 0.71 -14.43 2.09
CA ARG A 150 1.10 -14.51 0.68
C ARG A 150 0.30 -13.51 -0.15
N VAL A 151 0.98 -12.86 -1.07
CA VAL A 151 0.36 -12.00 -2.09
C VAL A 151 0.54 -12.71 -3.41
N GLU A 152 -0.57 -13.05 -4.07
CA GLU A 152 -0.48 -13.78 -5.33
C GLU A 152 -1.56 -13.39 -6.31
N ARG A 153 -1.19 -13.44 -7.58
CA ARG A 153 -2.11 -13.19 -8.68
C ARG A 153 -3.07 -14.37 -8.78
N ILE A 154 -4.35 -14.06 -8.96
CA ILE A 154 -5.38 -15.10 -9.15
C ILE A 154 -5.37 -15.60 -10.60
#